data_b22befef9f5d23bd05c41ff047434476
#
_entry.id   b22befef9f5d23bd05c41ff047434476
#
_cell.length_a   1.000
_cell.length_b   1.000
_cell.length_c   1.000
_cell.angle_alpha   90.00
_cell.angle_beta   90.00
_cell.angle_gamma   90.00
#
_symmetry.space_group_name_H-M   'P 1'
#
loop_
_entity.id
_entity.type
_entity.pdbx_description
1 polymer ?
#
loop_
_entity_poly.entity_id
_entity_poly.type
_entity_poly.pdbx_seq_one_letter_code
_entity_poly.pdbx_strand_id
1 'polypeptide(L)'
;MTIGNALFGRIAIDSFSKIQGEISDLQGRISSGKNDPRPSADPMRAAQLSAMREQTGTVDRFTDNAKLAADRLTHADLALEEISTIGRQFLNISQQAASDTTTPEGRAALKAQAVSLRQALLAAANRSDTMGEPLFAGLSGKTPFVDGPNGVSYQGDGGRSVLRMTETALLATSLNGGEVFQSIPTAGGAEGDLFKMVDDLIATLSSPLAETRPYRDIRESGVLTPRAGRDGQSLGFTLTGPAGSARIEAEVAKGAPGPLAAAINAASTKTGVTATVTADGTGVALFAFRASFRVGEMTTGGDPRQPFADLVETDEAGRAKGQIVGLRDTRITADAMVGAFSDAADHLAAQRAEVGALGELADKNLDALNARRVRLQEAVAGLEDLDVAAALTRLQTLLLTEQASQQSFVKISGTSLFDYLR
;
A
#
# COMPACT_ATOMS: atom_id res chain seq x y z
N MET A 1 -27.97 -36.01 83.11
CA MET A 1 -26.87 -35.09 82.90
C MET A 1 -25.93 -35.46 81.73
N THR A 2 -26.19 -36.50 80.95
CA THR A 2 -25.36 -36.92 79.80
C THR A 2 -25.62 -36.15 78.52
N ILE A 3 -26.76 -35.50 78.41
CA ILE A 3 -27.14 -34.77 77.16
C ILE A 3 -26.35 -33.43 77.05
N GLY A 4 -26.13 -32.71 78.13
CA GLY A 4 -25.40 -31.42 78.10
C GLY A 4 -23.89 -31.58 77.82
N ASN A 5 -23.24 -32.60 78.32
CA ASN A 5 -21.84 -32.88 77.99
C ASN A 5 -21.65 -33.39 76.53
N ALA A 6 -22.61 -34.20 76.03
CA ALA A 6 -22.59 -34.66 74.63
C ALA A 6 -22.82 -33.50 73.65
N LEU A 7 -23.73 -32.56 73.96
CA LEU A 7 -23.95 -31.38 73.18
C LEU A 7 -22.76 -30.42 73.15
N PHE A 8 -22.17 -30.20 74.37
CA PHE A 8 -20.96 -29.36 74.51
C PHE A 8 -19.79 -29.97 73.75
N GLY A 9 -19.59 -31.29 73.85
CA GLY A 9 -18.52 -31.99 73.13
C GLY A 9 -18.71 -31.86 71.61
N ARG A 10 -19.96 -31.95 71.10
CA ARG A 10 -20.25 -31.78 69.69
C ARG A 10 -19.98 -30.35 69.17
N ILE A 11 -20.41 -29.34 69.95
CA ILE A 11 -20.16 -27.93 69.60
C ILE A 11 -18.63 -27.65 69.60
N ALA A 12 -17.88 -28.21 70.53
CA ALA A 12 -16.42 -28.05 70.60
C ALA A 12 -15.72 -28.71 69.41
N ILE A 13 -16.13 -29.94 69.02
CA ILE A 13 -15.58 -30.64 67.84
C ILE A 13 -15.90 -29.88 66.55
N ASP A 14 -17.11 -29.39 66.41
CA ASP A 14 -17.51 -28.58 65.25
C ASP A 14 -16.70 -27.26 65.16
N SER A 15 -16.43 -26.61 66.31
CA SER A 15 -15.60 -25.43 66.40
C SER A 15 -14.14 -25.73 66.05
N PHE A 16 -13.55 -26.82 66.53
CA PHE A 16 -12.19 -27.24 66.17
C PHE A 16 -12.07 -27.54 64.68
N SER A 17 -13.02 -28.28 64.12
CA SER A 17 -13.04 -28.60 62.69
C SER A 17 -13.09 -27.34 61.83
N LYS A 18 -13.87 -26.33 62.23
CA LYS A 18 -13.92 -25.03 61.55
C LYS A 18 -12.55 -24.28 61.63
N ILE A 19 -11.96 -24.20 62.83
CA ILE A 19 -10.67 -23.51 62.99
C ILE A 19 -9.57 -24.24 62.21
N GLN A 20 -9.52 -25.58 62.23
CA GLN A 20 -8.58 -26.36 61.42
C GLN A 20 -8.79 -26.15 59.92
N GLY A 21 -10.03 -26.09 59.47
CA GLY A 21 -10.38 -25.78 58.10
C GLY A 21 -9.88 -24.39 57.67
N GLU A 22 -10.08 -23.36 58.53
CA GLU A 22 -9.60 -22.02 58.29
C GLU A 22 -8.06 -21.94 58.26
N ILE A 23 -7.37 -22.66 59.16
CA ILE A 23 -5.91 -22.75 59.17
C ILE A 23 -5.39 -23.37 57.90
N SER A 24 -5.95 -24.51 57.49
CA SER A 24 -5.54 -25.20 56.25
C SER A 24 -5.77 -24.35 55.01
N ASP A 25 -6.91 -23.69 54.93
CA ASP A 25 -7.25 -22.78 53.83
C ASP A 25 -6.28 -21.59 53.76
N LEU A 26 -6.00 -20.99 54.91
CA LEU A 26 -5.07 -19.85 55.02
C LEU A 26 -3.61 -20.25 54.73
N GLN A 27 -3.18 -21.44 55.13
CA GLN A 27 -1.86 -22.00 54.78
C GLN A 27 -1.75 -22.23 53.28
N GLY A 28 -2.80 -22.77 52.61
CA GLY A 28 -2.86 -22.93 51.18
C GLY A 28 -2.75 -21.58 50.41
N ARG A 29 -3.43 -20.55 50.92
CA ARG A 29 -3.37 -19.18 50.36
C ARG A 29 -1.99 -18.55 50.56
N ILE A 30 -1.38 -18.69 51.73
CA ILE A 30 -0.03 -18.22 52.00
C ILE A 30 0.99 -18.94 51.09
N SER A 31 0.84 -20.24 50.90
CA SER A 31 1.71 -21.04 50.04
C SER A 31 1.59 -20.64 48.56
N SER A 32 0.38 -20.31 48.09
CA SER A 32 0.14 -19.86 46.74
C SER A 32 0.44 -18.38 46.52
N GLY A 33 0.50 -17.57 47.56
CA GLY A 33 0.62 -16.11 47.50
C GLY A 33 -0.66 -15.43 46.98
N LYS A 34 -1.76 -16.17 46.80
CA LYS A 34 -2.99 -15.67 46.20
C LYS A 34 -4.18 -15.73 47.15
N ASN A 35 -5.09 -14.79 46.92
CA ASN A 35 -6.40 -14.80 47.58
C ASN A 35 -7.23 -16.00 47.10
N ASP A 36 -8.25 -16.37 47.90
CA ASP A 36 -9.17 -17.46 47.53
C ASP A 36 -9.85 -17.19 46.16
N PRO A 37 -9.64 -18.04 45.15
CA PRO A 37 -10.22 -17.83 43.81
C PRO A 37 -11.71 -18.16 43.76
N ARG A 38 -12.28 -18.76 44.80
CA ARG A 38 -13.69 -19.20 44.77
C ARG A 38 -14.65 -18.01 44.82
N PRO A 39 -15.60 -17.89 43.90
CA PRO A 39 -16.61 -16.81 43.91
C PRO A 39 -17.44 -16.77 45.20
N SER A 40 -17.60 -17.92 45.88
CA SER A 40 -18.32 -18.02 47.13
C SER A 40 -17.60 -17.38 48.32
N ALA A 41 -16.27 -17.20 48.23
CA ALA A 41 -15.48 -16.56 49.31
C ALA A 41 -15.60 -15.02 49.28
N ASP A 42 -15.56 -14.43 48.06
CA ASP A 42 -15.76 -12.99 47.82
C ASP A 42 -16.37 -12.77 46.42
N PRO A 43 -17.71 -12.72 46.34
CA PRO A 43 -18.39 -12.58 45.07
C PRO A 43 -18.08 -11.26 44.35
N MET A 44 -17.85 -10.17 45.10
CA MET A 44 -17.59 -8.85 44.51
C MET A 44 -16.18 -8.81 43.88
N ARG A 45 -15.16 -9.30 44.59
CA ARG A 45 -13.82 -9.42 44.04
C ARG A 45 -13.77 -10.36 42.83
N ALA A 46 -14.46 -11.50 42.90
CA ALA A 46 -14.54 -12.45 41.81
C ALA A 46 -15.16 -11.81 40.54
N ALA A 47 -16.22 -11.00 40.68
CA ALA A 47 -16.83 -10.25 39.59
C ALA A 47 -15.85 -9.20 39.02
N GLN A 48 -15.19 -8.43 39.87
CA GLN A 48 -14.19 -7.44 39.45
C GLN A 48 -13.03 -8.11 38.69
N LEU A 49 -12.50 -9.20 39.23
CA LEU A 49 -11.42 -9.97 38.61
C LEU A 49 -11.81 -10.53 37.25
N SER A 50 -13.04 -11.05 37.11
CA SER A 50 -13.55 -11.53 35.85
C SER A 50 -13.64 -10.41 34.82
N ALA A 51 -14.16 -9.23 35.21
CA ALA A 51 -14.23 -8.05 34.34
C ALA A 51 -12.82 -7.55 33.91
N MET A 52 -11.84 -7.53 34.84
CA MET A 52 -10.47 -7.12 34.51
C MET A 52 -9.78 -8.12 33.56
N ARG A 53 -9.99 -9.41 33.75
CA ARG A 53 -9.47 -10.45 32.86
C ARG A 53 -10.07 -10.37 31.46
N GLU A 54 -11.37 -10.10 31.33
CA GLU A 54 -12.03 -9.88 30.04
C GLU A 54 -11.45 -8.66 29.32
N GLN A 55 -11.24 -7.56 30.06
CA GLN A 55 -10.57 -6.37 29.52
C GLN A 55 -9.14 -6.67 29.07
N THR A 56 -8.38 -7.45 29.86
CA THR A 56 -7.01 -7.86 29.50
C THR A 56 -7.02 -8.65 28.21
N GLY A 57 -7.90 -9.66 28.07
CA GLY A 57 -8.03 -10.43 26.84
C GLY A 57 -8.46 -9.60 25.62
N THR A 58 -9.20 -8.52 25.84
CA THR A 58 -9.56 -7.57 24.77
C THR A 58 -8.35 -6.72 24.36
N VAL A 59 -7.59 -6.21 25.32
CA VAL A 59 -6.35 -5.45 25.08
C VAL A 59 -5.29 -6.32 24.40
N ASP A 60 -5.16 -7.59 24.79
CA ASP A 60 -4.22 -8.53 24.16
C ASP A 60 -4.56 -8.72 22.67
N ARG A 61 -5.84 -8.93 22.33
CA ARG A 61 -6.27 -9.01 20.90
C ARG A 61 -5.97 -7.74 20.12
N PHE A 62 -6.20 -6.55 20.72
CA PHE A 62 -5.86 -5.29 20.06
C PHE A 62 -4.34 -5.12 19.91
N THR A 63 -3.56 -5.58 20.89
CA THR A 63 -2.10 -5.57 20.84
C THR A 63 -1.57 -6.45 19.71
N ASP A 64 -2.15 -7.63 19.52
CA ASP A 64 -1.77 -8.53 18.43
C ASP A 64 -2.16 -7.95 17.06
N ASN A 65 -3.34 -7.33 16.97
CA ASN A 65 -3.74 -6.60 15.75
C ASN A 65 -2.78 -5.44 15.44
N ALA A 66 -2.36 -4.67 16.45
CA ALA A 66 -1.45 -3.55 16.27
C ALA A 66 -0.06 -4.01 15.79
N LYS A 67 0.46 -5.12 16.36
CA LYS A 67 1.71 -5.73 15.87
C LYS A 67 1.59 -6.17 14.42
N LEU A 68 0.53 -6.91 14.09
CA LEU A 68 0.30 -7.36 12.73
C LEU A 68 0.19 -6.19 11.75
N ALA A 69 -0.47 -5.09 12.16
CA ALA A 69 -0.56 -3.87 11.36
C ALA A 69 0.82 -3.22 11.15
N ALA A 70 1.61 -3.05 12.21
CA ALA A 70 2.95 -2.47 12.16
C ALA A 70 3.88 -3.29 11.25
N ASP A 71 3.88 -4.61 11.39
CA ASP A 71 4.68 -5.53 10.57
C ASP A 71 4.29 -5.40 9.09
N ARG A 72 2.99 -5.41 8.80
CA ARG A 72 2.49 -5.35 7.43
C ARG A 72 2.79 -4.01 6.76
N LEU A 73 2.63 -2.89 7.49
CA LEU A 73 2.97 -1.55 7.02
C LEU A 73 4.48 -1.38 6.81
N THR A 74 5.31 -2.00 7.65
CA THR A 74 6.76 -2.05 7.45
C THR A 74 7.13 -2.76 6.15
N HIS A 75 6.50 -3.90 5.85
CA HIS A 75 6.70 -4.60 4.58
C HIS A 75 6.23 -3.77 3.37
N ALA A 76 5.13 -3.03 3.52
CA ALA A 76 4.62 -2.14 2.49
C ALA A 76 5.58 -0.96 2.25
N ASP A 77 6.13 -0.34 3.30
CA ASP A 77 7.14 0.73 3.17
C ASP A 77 8.40 0.25 2.44
N LEU A 78 8.93 -0.92 2.83
CA LEU A 78 10.09 -1.54 2.17
C LEU A 78 9.83 -1.84 0.68
N ALA A 79 8.63 -2.31 0.35
CA ALA A 79 8.25 -2.55 -1.04
C ALA A 79 8.15 -1.23 -1.82
N LEU A 80 7.53 -0.19 -1.25
CA LEU A 80 7.43 1.13 -1.87
C LEU A 80 8.80 1.82 -2.00
N GLU A 81 9.74 1.60 -1.06
CA GLU A 81 11.11 2.08 -1.17
C GLU A 81 11.83 1.48 -2.37
N GLU A 82 11.72 0.16 -2.56
CA GLU A 82 12.27 -0.53 -3.72
C GLU A 82 11.64 -0.02 -5.02
N ILE A 83 10.30 0.08 -5.08
CA ILE A 83 9.54 0.60 -6.23
C ILE A 83 9.96 2.04 -6.55
N SER A 84 10.08 2.91 -5.53
CA SER A 84 10.55 4.29 -5.69
C SER A 84 11.98 4.36 -6.23
N THR A 85 12.84 3.44 -5.82
CA THR A 85 14.21 3.34 -6.33
C THR A 85 14.22 2.92 -7.80
N ILE A 86 13.40 1.94 -8.17
CA ILE A 86 13.21 1.51 -9.56
C ILE A 86 12.63 2.67 -10.41
N GLY A 87 11.64 3.40 -9.87
CA GLY A 87 11.06 4.58 -10.52
C GLY A 87 12.11 5.65 -10.85
N ARG A 88 12.99 5.96 -9.90
CA ARG A 88 14.12 6.88 -10.14
C ARG A 88 15.11 6.36 -11.20
N GLN A 89 15.31 5.05 -11.29
CA GLN A 89 16.14 4.47 -12.34
C GLN A 89 15.49 4.63 -13.71
N PHE A 90 14.16 4.49 -13.85
CA PHE A 90 13.44 4.78 -15.09
C PHE A 90 13.54 6.27 -15.46
N LEU A 91 13.43 7.18 -14.49
CA LEU A 91 13.66 8.60 -14.73
C LEU A 91 15.06 8.88 -15.30
N ASN A 92 16.10 8.27 -14.71
CA ASN A 92 17.46 8.39 -15.21
C ASN A 92 17.63 7.81 -16.64
N ILE A 93 17.01 6.66 -16.93
CA ILE A 93 17.01 6.07 -18.28
C ILE A 93 16.32 7.02 -19.26
N SER A 94 15.19 7.62 -18.89
CA SER A 94 14.45 8.56 -19.73
C SER A 94 15.28 9.80 -20.04
N GLN A 95 15.97 10.37 -19.05
CA GLN A 95 16.88 11.51 -19.23
C GLN A 95 18.05 11.18 -20.18
N GLN A 96 18.65 10.00 -20.04
CA GLN A 96 19.70 9.55 -20.95
C GLN A 96 19.15 9.28 -22.37
N ALA A 97 17.95 8.73 -22.48
CA ALA A 97 17.28 8.47 -23.74
C ALA A 97 16.86 9.76 -24.49
N ALA A 98 16.54 10.83 -23.74
CA ALA A 98 16.21 12.15 -24.27
C ALA A 98 17.44 12.90 -24.83
N SER A 99 18.66 12.46 -24.44
CA SER A 99 19.88 13.11 -24.94
C SER A 99 20.14 12.79 -26.41
N ASP A 100 20.36 13.85 -27.21
CA ASP A 100 20.71 13.74 -28.65
C ASP A 100 22.06 13.05 -28.92
N THR A 101 22.89 12.90 -27.88
CA THR A 101 24.22 12.25 -27.97
C THR A 101 24.18 10.74 -27.77
N THR A 102 23.03 10.18 -27.43
CA THR A 102 22.89 8.73 -27.17
C THR A 102 22.98 7.92 -28.46
N THR A 103 23.99 7.07 -28.57
CA THR A 103 24.21 6.20 -29.74
C THR A 103 23.16 5.08 -29.84
N PRO A 104 22.98 4.46 -31.01
CA PRO A 104 22.08 3.29 -31.15
C PRO A 104 22.45 2.14 -30.19
N GLU A 105 23.74 1.90 -29.96
CA GLU A 105 24.25 0.89 -29.02
C GLU A 105 23.91 1.30 -27.57
N GLY A 106 24.06 2.57 -27.23
CA GLY A 106 23.66 3.15 -25.95
C GLY A 106 22.16 2.96 -25.69
N ARG A 107 21.33 3.23 -26.69
CA ARG A 107 19.86 3.00 -26.61
C ARG A 107 19.52 1.51 -26.41
N ALA A 108 20.21 0.60 -27.09
CA ALA A 108 20.03 -0.83 -26.88
C ALA A 108 20.39 -1.28 -25.46
N ALA A 109 21.46 -0.71 -24.88
CA ALA A 109 21.86 -0.96 -23.50
C ALA A 109 20.82 -0.42 -22.51
N LEU A 110 20.34 0.82 -22.69
CA LEU A 110 19.26 1.42 -21.88
C LEU A 110 17.97 0.60 -21.96
N LYS A 111 17.62 0.09 -23.16
CA LYS A 111 16.47 -0.81 -23.33
C LYS A 111 16.63 -2.10 -22.52
N ALA A 112 17.78 -2.76 -22.60
CA ALA A 112 18.05 -3.98 -21.84
C ALA A 112 17.92 -3.74 -20.34
N GLN A 113 18.44 -2.61 -19.84
CA GLN A 113 18.29 -2.18 -18.45
C GLN A 113 16.81 -1.92 -18.09
N ALA A 114 16.06 -1.22 -18.93
CA ALA A 114 14.63 -0.95 -18.70
C ALA A 114 13.79 -2.24 -18.63
N VAL A 115 14.08 -3.23 -19.50
CA VAL A 115 13.40 -4.55 -19.47
C VAL A 115 13.70 -5.28 -18.16
N SER A 116 14.95 -5.27 -17.68
CA SER A 116 15.31 -5.89 -16.40
C SER A 116 14.61 -5.19 -15.22
N LEU A 117 14.57 -3.86 -15.22
CA LEU A 117 13.89 -3.06 -14.19
C LEU A 117 12.38 -3.27 -14.20
N ARG A 118 11.76 -3.47 -15.38
CA ARG A 118 10.33 -3.81 -15.50
C ARG A 118 10.01 -5.12 -14.77
N GLN A 119 10.86 -6.13 -14.91
CA GLN A 119 10.68 -7.40 -14.20
C GLN A 119 10.85 -7.24 -12.69
N ALA A 120 11.83 -6.44 -12.25
CA ALA A 120 12.01 -6.11 -10.84
C ALA A 120 10.80 -5.33 -10.27
N LEU A 121 10.27 -4.37 -11.03
CA LEU A 121 9.07 -3.61 -10.66
C LEU A 121 7.86 -4.54 -10.49
N LEU A 122 7.64 -5.47 -11.42
CA LEU A 122 6.54 -6.44 -11.33
C LEU A 122 6.70 -7.36 -10.12
N ALA A 123 7.92 -7.81 -9.83
CA ALA A 123 8.20 -8.61 -8.65
C ALA A 123 7.95 -7.84 -7.35
N ALA A 124 8.38 -6.57 -7.27
CA ALA A 124 8.15 -5.71 -6.12
C ALA A 124 6.65 -5.39 -5.92
N ALA A 125 5.91 -5.14 -7.02
CA ALA A 125 4.47 -4.90 -6.99
C ALA A 125 3.65 -6.14 -6.58
N ASN A 126 4.20 -7.34 -6.74
CA ASN A 126 3.59 -8.61 -6.33
C ASN A 126 4.14 -9.14 -4.99
N ARG A 127 4.84 -8.30 -4.23
CA ARG A 127 5.38 -8.71 -2.93
C ARG A 127 4.25 -9.01 -1.94
N SER A 128 4.48 -10.04 -1.13
CA SER A 128 3.60 -10.46 -0.04
C SER A 128 4.24 -10.18 1.32
N ASP A 129 3.42 -10.16 2.36
CA ASP A 129 3.87 -10.11 3.76
C ASP A 129 4.41 -11.48 4.24
N THR A 130 4.77 -11.57 5.51
CA THR A 130 5.29 -12.79 6.14
C THR A 130 4.29 -13.95 6.19
N MET A 131 2.99 -13.67 6.05
CA MET A 131 1.91 -14.67 6.00
C MET A 131 1.59 -15.12 4.57
N GLY A 132 2.24 -14.52 3.56
CA GLY A 132 1.97 -14.78 2.14
C GLY A 132 0.83 -13.96 1.55
N GLU A 133 0.24 -13.03 2.31
CA GLU A 133 -0.82 -12.14 1.83
C GLU A 133 -0.24 -11.00 1.00
N PRO A 134 -0.77 -10.72 -0.20
CA PRO A 134 -0.23 -9.69 -1.06
C PRO A 134 -0.43 -8.29 -0.46
N LEU A 135 0.59 -7.43 -0.61
CA LEU A 135 0.60 -6.07 -0.04
C LEU A 135 -0.28 -5.08 -0.81
N PHE A 136 -0.44 -5.28 -2.13
CA PHE A 136 -1.08 -4.35 -3.06
C PHE A 136 -2.37 -4.87 -3.71
N ALA A 137 -2.92 -5.98 -3.22
CA ALA A 137 -4.13 -6.59 -3.80
C ALA A 137 -5.46 -6.01 -3.25
N GLY A 138 -5.40 -5.06 -2.32
CA GLY A 138 -6.60 -4.60 -1.62
C GLY A 138 -7.12 -5.66 -0.64
N LEU A 139 -8.34 -6.11 -0.82
CA LEU A 139 -8.96 -7.22 -0.06
C LEU A 139 -8.83 -8.57 -0.78
N SER A 140 -8.33 -8.58 -2.03
CA SER A 140 -8.16 -9.78 -2.83
C SER A 140 -6.94 -10.58 -2.37
N GLY A 141 -7.07 -11.89 -2.20
CA GLY A 141 -5.93 -12.81 -1.97
C GLY A 141 -5.20 -13.24 -3.24
N LYS A 142 -5.51 -12.62 -4.41
CA LYS A 142 -4.90 -12.97 -5.70
C LYS A 142 -3.61 -12.18 -5.92
N THR A 143 -2.76 -12.68 -6.83
CA THR A 143 -1.60 -11.92 -7.33
C THR A 143 -2.06 -10.57 -7.90
N PRO A 144 -1.57 -9.44 -7.36
CA PRO A 144 -2.09 -8.12 -7.73
C PRO A 144 -1.89 -7.76 -9.19
N PHE A 145 -0.72 -8.04 -9.76
CA PHE A 145 -0.34 -7.64 -11.11
C PHE A 145 0.07 -8.84 -11.95
N VAL A 146 -0.58 -9.01 -13.11
CA VAL A 146 -0.34 -10.11 -14.04
C VAL A 146 0.12 -9.56 -15.37
N ASP A 147 1.26 -10.03 -15.85
CA ASP A 147 1.80 -9.68 -17.17
C ASP A 147 1.06 -10.46 -18.27
N GLY A 148 0.61 -9.77 -19.28
CA GLY A 148 -0.17 -10.31 -20.39
C GLY A 148 0.21 -9.71 -21.74
N PRO A 149 -0.43 -10.17 -22.85
CA PRO A 149 -0.11 -9.69 -24.19
C PRO A 149 -0.30 -8.17 -24.39
N ASN A 150 -1.18 -7.56 -23.60
CA ASN A 150 -1.49 -6.13 -23.67
C ASN A 150 -0.78 -5.30 -22.59
N GLY A 151 0.20 -5.87 -21.89
CA GLY A 151 0.90 -5.26 -20.76
C GLY A 151 0.43 -5.83 -19.41
N VAL A 152 0.83 -5.17 -18.33
CA VAL A 152 0.50 -5.60 -16.96
C VAL A 152 -0.91 -5.16 -16.61
N SER A 153 -1.70 -6.08 -16.08
CA SER A 153 -3.07 -5.82 -15.63
C SER A 153 -3.19 -5.99 -14.11
N TYR A 154 -3.92 -5.09 -13.45
CA TYR A 154 -4.25 -5.19 -12.05
C TYR A 154 -5.42 -6.15 -11.84
N GLN A 155 -5.24 -7.13 -10.93
CA GLN A 155 -6.22 -8.18 -10.60
C GLN A 155 -6.75 -8.05 -9.16
N GLY A 156 -6.28 -7.04 -8.44
CA GLY A 156 -6.77 -6.73 -7.10
C GLY A 156 -8.12 -6.03 -7.12
N ASP A 157 -8.59 -5.62 -5.97
CA ASP A 157 -9.79 -4.81 -5.81
C ASP A 157 -9.47 -3.43 -5.21
N GLY A 158 -10.47 -2.54 -5.19
CA GLY A 158 -10.34 -1.19 -4.64
C GLY A 158 -10.43 -1.11 -3.12
N GLY A 159 -10.50 -2.24 -2.41
CA GLY A 159 -10.62 -2.28 -0.96
C GLY A 159 -9.30 -2.07 -0.24
N ARG A 160 -9.40 -1.74 1.04
CA ARG A 160 -8.25 -1.71 1.96
C ARG A 160 -8.56 -2.61 3.15
N SER A 161 -7.70 -3.56 3.47
CA SER A 161 -7.81 -4.37 4.69
C SER A 161 -7.65 -3.46 5.90
N VAL A 162 -8.52 -3.64 6.90
CA VAL A 162 -8.47 -2.83 8.12
C VAL A 162 -8.40 -3.74 9.34
N LEU A 163 -7.58 -3.39 10.32
CA LEU A 163 -7.51 -4.05 11.60
C LEU A 163 -8.05 -3.15 12.71
N ARG A 164 -8.75 -3.75 13.66
CA ARG A 164 -9.28 -3.03 14.81
C ARG A 164 -8.20 -2.85 15.87
N MET A 165 -7.83 -1.60 16.15
CA MET A 165 -6.79 -1.23 17.12
C MET A 165 -7.35 -0.96 18.50
N THR A 166 -8.59 -0.45 18.58
CA THR A 166 -9.31 -0.18 19.82
C THR A 166 -10.79 -0.49 19.62
N GLU A 167 -11.62 -0.22 20.63
CA GLU A 167 -13.06 -0.36 20.54
C GLU A 167 -13.67 0.45 19.38
N THR A 168 -13.06 1.59 19.03
CA THR A 168 -13.56 2.54 18.03
C THR A 168 -12.62 2.82 16.87
N ALA A 169 -11.32 2.50 16.99
CA ALA A 169 -10.32 2.80 15.98
C ALA A 169 -10.05 1.60 15.06
N LEU A 170 -10.10 1.87 13.75
CA LEU A 170 -9.70 0.96 12.68
C LEU A 170 -8.46 1.55 11.99
N LEU A 171 -7.52 0.71 11.59
CA LEU A 171 -6.32 1.10 10.84
C LEU A 171 -6.26 0.31 9.55
N ALA A 172 -6.05 1.00 8.42
CA ALA A 172 -5.79 0.36 7.14
C ALA A 172 -4.39 -0.29 7.14
N THR A 173 -4.31 -1.52 6.66
CA THR A 173 -3.08 -2.34 6.69
C THR A 173 -2.70 -2.91 5.32
N SER A 174 -3.52 -2.67 4.29
CA SER A 174 -3.19 -2.98 2.90
C SER A 174 -3.32 -1.73 2.04
N LEU A 175 -2.61 -1.74 0.92
CA LEU A 175 -2.68 -0.70 -0.10
C LEU A 175 -3.52 -1.19 -1.28
N ASN A 176 -4.18 -0.25 -1.93
CA ASN A 176 -4.81 -0.49 -3.22
C ASN A 176 -3.76 -0.32 -4.33
N GLY A 177 -3.38 -1.40 -4.98
CA GLY A 177 -2.39 -1.36 -6.06
C GLY A 177 -2.84 -0.50 -7.24
N GLY A 178 -4.14 -0.39 -7.52
CA GLY A 178 -4.68 0.53 -8.52
C GLY A 178 -4.34 1.99 -8.18
N GLU A 179 -4.53 2.41 -6.93
CA GLU A 179 -4.16 3.77 -6.48
C GLU A 179 -2.65 4.01 -6.55
N VAL A 180 -1.84 3.03 -6.16
CA VAL A 180 -0.38 3.16 -6.13
C VAL A 180 0.24 3.21 -7.53
N PHE A 181 -0.23 2.36 -8.46
CA PHE A 181 0.45 2.15 -9.75
C PHE A 181 -0.30 2.68 -10.96
N GLN A 182 -1.64 2.85 -10.89
CA GLN A 182 -2.48 3.18 -12.05
C GLN A 182 -3.16 4.56 -11.97
N SER A 183 -3.20 5.18 -10.80
CA SER A 183 -3.81 6.51 -10.60
C SER A 183 -2.76 7.59 -10.35
N ILE A 184 -1.70 7.61 -11.16
CA ILE A 184 -0.63 8.60 -11.05
C ILE A 184 -1.11 9.92 -11.68
N PRO A 185 -1.21 11.03 -10.91
CA PRO A 185 -1.57 12.33 -11.46
C PRO A 185 -0.50 12.80 -12.45
N THR A 186 -0.87 13.06 -13.71
CA THR A 186 0.05 13.60 -14.71
C THR A 186 -0.24 15.07 -15.01
N ALA A 187 0.76 15.82 -15.43
CA ALA A 187 0.65 17.25 -15.78
C ALA A 187 -0.46 17.51 -16.85
N GLY A 188 -0.86 16.50 -17.63
CA GLY A 188 -1.94 16.59 -18.62
C GLY A 188 -3.35 16.37 -18.05
N GLY A 189 -3.50 16.17 -16.74
CA GLY A 189 -4.79 15.93 -16.07
C GLY A 189 -5.38 14.53 -16.28
N ALA A 190 -4.68 13.64 -16.98
CA ALA A 190 -5.05 12.23 -17.11
C ALA A 190 -4.33 11.41 -16.04
N GLU A 191 -4.97 10.31 -15.62
CA GLU A 191 -4.31 9.33 -14.73
C GLU A 191 -3.30 8.50 -15.53
N GLY A 192 -2.10 8.36 -14.98
CA GLY A 192 -1.01 7.56 -15.54
C GLY A 192 -0.94 6.18 -14.90
N ASP A 193 -0.49 5.20 -15.69
CA ASP A 193 -0.18 3.85 -15.24
C ASP A 193 1.32 3.61 -15.33
N LEU A 194 1.96 3.29 -14.21
CA LEU A 194 3.42 3.13 -14.13
C LEU A 194 3.94 2.02 -15.07
N PHE A 195 3.24 0.90 -15.16
CA PHE A 195 3.65 -0.20 -16.04
C PHE A 195 3.52 0.19 -17.51
N LYS A 196 2.44 0.92 -17.86
CA LYS A 196 2.29 1.45 -19.21
C LYS A 196 3.37 2.48 -19.55
N MET A 197 3.73 3.37 -18.62
CA MET A 197 4.85 4.31 -18.81
C MET A 197 6.17 3.56 -19.07
N VAL A 198 6.44 2.47 -18.34
CA VAL A 198 7.63 1.63 -18.54
C VAL A 198 7.61 0.96 -19.92
N ASP A 199 6.46 0.40 -20.32
CA ASP A 199 6.30 -0.23 -21.62
C ASP A 199 6.45 0.78 -22.77
N ASP A 200 5.95 2.01 -22.59
CA ASP A 200 6.10 3.11 -23.54
C ASP A 200 7.56 3.58 -23.66
N LEU A 201 8.30 3.62 -22.55
CA LEU A 201 9.75 3.90 -22.56
C LEU A 201 10.53 2.79 -23.31
N ILE A 202 10.23 1.52 -23.06
CA ILE A 202 10.86 0.39 -23.77
C ILE A 202 10.57 0.44 -25.27
N ALA A 203 9.33 0.78 -25.66
CA ALA A 203 8.95 0.97 -27.06
C ALA A 203 9.71 2.15 -27.69
N THR A 204 9.83 3.27 -26.98
CA THR A 204 10.60 4.44 -27.40
C THR A 204 12.06 4.09 -27.62
N LEU A 205 12.70 3.40 -26.69
CA LEU A 205 14.08 2.92 -26.80
C LEU A 205 14.29 1.92 -27.95
N SER A 206 13.24 1.22 -28.34
CA SER A 206 13.28 0.26 -29.46
C SER A 206 13.18 0.94 -30.82
N SER A 207 12.81 2.20 -30.87
CA SER A 207 12.55 2.96 -32.09
C SER A 207 13.79 3.76 -32.50
N PRO A 208 14.00 4.01 -33.82
CA PRO A 208 15.06 4.87 -34.29
C PRO A 208 14.97 6.26 -33.63
N LEU A 209 16.09 6.87 -33.25
CA LEU A 209 16.13 8.18 -32.60
C LEU A 209 15.43 9.25 -33.45
N ALA A 210 15.59 9.16 -34.77
CA ALA A 210 14.93 10.08 -35.69
C ALA A 210 13.40 10.06 -35.54
N GLU A 211 12.76 8.91 -35.22
CA GLU A 211 11.32 8.77 -35.06
C GLU A 211 10.80 9.21 -33.69
N THR A 212 11.66 9.36 -32.69
CA THR A 212 11.28 9.69 -31.30
C THR A 212 11.46 11.17 -30.95
N ARG A 213 11.86 12.01 -31.91
CA ARG A 213 11.98 13.45 -31.69
C ARG A 213 10.60 14.10 -31.59
N PRO A 214 10.42 15.10 -30.69
CA PRO A 214 9.13 15.77 -30.49
C PRO A 214 8.69 16.65 -31.66
N TYR A 215 9.60 16.96 -32.57
CA TYR A 215 9.30 17.76 -33.77
C TYR A 215 10.17 17.40 -34.96
N ARG A 216 9.76 17.82 -36.15
CA ARG A 216 10.49 17.70 -37.42
C ARG A 216 10.51 19.04 -38.17
N ASP A 217 11.69 19.50 -38.49
CA ASP A 217 11.89 20.64 -39.35
C ASP A 217 12.02 20.18 -40.79
N ILE A 218 11.27 20.80 -41.69
CA ILE A 218 11.23 20.55 -43.14
C ILE A 218 11.60 21.85 -43.84
N ARG A 219 12.52 21.75 -44.78
CA ARG A 219 12.88 22.89 -45.56
C ARG A 219 11.87 23.25 -46.59
N GLU A 220 11.42 23.86 -47.26
CA GLU A 220 10.46 24.26 -48.24
C GLU A 220 9.34 23.25 -48.54
N SER A 221 9.65 21.96 -48.74
CA SER A 221 8.65 20.96 -49.12
C SER A 221 8.91 19.60 -48.54
N GLY A 222 7.84 18.85 -48.29
CA GLY A 222 7.87 17.47 -47.84
C GLY A 222 6.58 16.72 -48.11
N VAL A 223 6.64 15.41 -48.09
CA VAL A 223 5.46 14.55 -48.25
C VAL A 223 5.18 13.84 -46.94
N LEU A 224 3.95 13.96 -46.46
CA LEU A 224 3.40 13.27 -45.31
C LEU A 224 2.48 12.16 -45.80
N THR A 225 2.85 10.89 -45.51
CA THR A 225 2.07 9.71 -45.92
C THR A 225 1.48 9.05 -44.66
N PRO A 226 0.16 9.14 -44.45
CA PRO A 226 -0.50 8.50 -43.33
C PRO A 226 -0.42 6.98 -43.38
N ARG A 227 -0.17 6.33 -42.22
CA ARG A 227 -0.20 4.86 -42.06
C ARG A 227 -1.53 4.39 -41.47
N ALA A 228 -2.64 4.99 -41.91
CA ALA A 228 -3.96 4.66 -41.38
C ALA A 228 -4.48 3.30 -41.87
N GLY A 229 -5.25 2.63 -41.01
CA GLY A 229 -6.00 1.43 -41.33
C GLY A 229 -7.26 1.73 -42.18
N ARG A 230 -8.04 0.67 -42.51
CA ARG A 230 -9.30 0.82 -43.28
C ARG A 230 -10.36 1.59 -42.50
N ASP A 231 -10.40 1.42 -41.17
CA ASP A 231 -11.43 2.01 -40.30
C ASP A 231 -11.20 3.49 -40.00
N GLY A 232 -10.13 4.05 -40.54
CA GLY A 232 -9.74 5.44 -40.27
C GLY A 232 -8.95 5.56 -38.97
N GLN A 233 -8.27 6.70 -38.83
CA GLN A 233 -7.48 7.04 -37.63
C GLN A 233 -7.42 8.56 -37.50
N SER A 234 -7.65 9.05 -36.29
CA SER A 234 -7.43 10.47 -36.01
C SER A 234 -5.94 10.77 -35.91
N LEU A 235 -5.51 11.80 -36.60
CA LEU A 235 -4.15 12.34 -36.58
C LEU A 235 -4.22 13.78 -36.11
N GLY A 236 -3.33 14.14 -35.18
CA GLY A 236 -3.18 15.51 -34.72
C GLY A 236 -1.72 15.92 -34.68
N PHE A 237 -1.41 17.14 -35.11
CA PHE A 237 -0.07 17.74 -34.94
C PHE A 237 -0.15 19.26 -34.99
N THR A 238 0.85 19.91 -34.40
CA THR A 238 1.02 21.36 -34.54
C THR A 238 1.93 21.64 -35.73
N LEU A 239 1.41 22.39 -36.69
CA LEU A 239 2.13 22.85 -37.88
C LEU A 239 2.57 24.29 -37.63
N THR A 240 3.89 24.52 -37.57
CA THR A 240 4.50 25.85 -37.42
C THR A 240 5.22 26.20 -38.73
N GLY A 241 4.81 27.26 -39.35
CA GLY A 241 5.38 27.74 -40.60
C GLY A 241 5.71 29.25 -40.53
N PRO A 242 6.02 29.90 -41.69
CA PRO A 242 6.49 31.29 -41.71
C PRO A 242 5.46 32.32 -41.22
N ALA A 243 4.15 31.99 -41.27
CA ALA A 243 3.10 32.90 -40.78
C ALA A 243 2.69 32.66 -39.33
N GLY A 244 3.10 31.53 -38.71
CA GLY A 244 2.79 31.18 -37.31
C GLY A 244 2.48 29.70 -37.15
N SER A 245 1.72 29.37 -36.13
CA SER A 245 1.40 27.97 -35.75
C SER A 245 -0.11 27.72 -35.75
N ALA A 246 -0.49 26.50 -36.10
CA ALA A 246 -1.87 26.02 -35.94
C ALA A 246 -1.90 24.53 -35.61
N ARG A 247 -2.85 24.12 -34.76
CA ARG A 247 -3.17 22.72 -34.56
C ARG A 247 -3.93 22.16 -35.72
N ILE A 248 -3.45 21.07 -36.30
CA ILE A 248 -4.10 20.32 -37.40
C ILE A 248 -4.66 19.04 -36.80
N GLU A 249 -5.93 18.78 -37.08
CA GLU A 249 -6.60 17.51 -36.70
C GLU A 249 -7.38 17.01 -37.88
N ALA A 250 -7.23 15.72 -38.20
CA ALA A 250 -7.94 15.09 -39.31
C ALA A 250 -8.17 13.62 -39.03
N GLU A 251 -9.32 13.11 -39.46
CA GLU A 251 -9.54 11.68 -39.59
C GLU A 251 -9.09 11.21 -40.98
N VAL A 252 -8.20 10.23 -41.02
CA VAL A 252 -7.61 9.74 -42.26
C VAL A 252 -7.77 8.23 -42.32
N ALA A 253 -8.38 7.76 -43.43
CA ALA A 253 -8.46 6.35 -43.75
C ALA A 253 -7.39 5.97 -44.78
N LYS A 254 -7.10 4.68 -44.90
CA LYS A 254 -6.11 4.16 -45.85
C LYS A 254 -6.42 4.62 -47.29
N GLY A 255 -5.46 5.30 -47.92
CA GLY A 255 -5.59 5.82 -49.31
C GLY A 255 -6.56 6.99 -49.48
N ALA A 256 -6.93 7.65 -48.37
CA ALA A 256 -7.82 8.82 -48.40
C ALA A 256 -7.21 10.01 -47.63
N PRO A 257 -6.08 10.59 -48.07
CA PRO A 257 -5.41 11.68 -47.37
C PRO A 257 -6.10 13.05 -47.55
N GLY A 258 -7.19 13.11 -48.32
CA GLY A 258 -7.92 14.35 -48.64
C GLY A 258 -8.35 15.18 -47.42
N PRO A 259 -8.95 14.58 -46.38
CA PRO A 259 -9.31 15.31 -45.16
C PRO A 259 -8.09 15.99 -44.48
N LEU A 260 -6.92 15.35 -44.50
CA LEU A 260 -5.69 15.91 -43.93
C LEU A 260 -5.21 17.11 -44.75
N ALA A 261 -5.21 17.01 -46.10
CA ALA A 261 -4.88 18.12 -46.98
C ALA A 261 -5.85 19.31 -46.79
N ALA A 262 -7.14 19.04 -46.64
CA ALA A 262 -8.15 20.05 -46.38
C ALA A 262 -7.93 20.75 -45.01
N ALA A 263 -7.62 20.01 -43.94
CA ALA A 263 -7.34 20.57 -42.63
C ALA A 263 -6.09 21.47 -42.62
N ILE A 264 -5.03 21.07 -43.32
CA ILE A 264 -3.81 21.87 -43.45
C ILE A 264 -4.10 23.17 -44.26
N ASN A 265 -4.83 23.05 -45.38
CA ASN A 265 -5.21 24.21 -46.20
C ASN A 265 -6.12 25.19 -45.45
N ALA A 266 -7.02 24.71 -44.60
CA ALA A 266 -7.85 25.56 -43.76
C ALA A 266 -7.01 26.39 -42.75
N ALA A 267 -5.83 25.89 -42.36
CA ALA A 267 -4.88 26.57 -41.51
C ALA A 267 -3.79 27.36 -42.30
N SER A 268 -3.80 27.35 -43.64
CA SER A 268 -2.71 27.91 -44.45
C SER A 268 -2.47 29.41 -44.25
N THR A 269 -3.51 30.18 -43.98
CA THR A 269 -3.39 31.63 -43.65
C THR A 269 -2.66 31.87 -42.31
N LYS A 270 -2.76 30.93 -41.39
CA LYS A 270 -2.11 31.00 -40.04
C LYS A 270 -0.70 30.43 -40.04
N THR A 271 -0.44 29.45 -40.89
CA THR A 271 0.84 28.74 -40.93
C THR A 271 1.75 29.18 -42.07
N GLY A 272 1.18 29.63 -43.18
CA GLY A 272 1.92 29.87 -44.41
C GLY A 272 2.31 28.58 -45.14
N VAL A 273 1.71 27.44 -44.78
CA VAL A 273 1.96 26.14 -45.39
C VAL A 273 0.71 25.71 -46.17
N THR A 274 0.87 25.25 -47.39
CA THR A 274 -0.19 24.69 -48.25
C THR A 274 -0.01 23.20 -48.44
N ALA A 275 -1.08 22.50 -48.74
CA ALA A 275 -1.10 21.06 -48.92
C ALA A 275 -1.83 20.62 -50.15
N THR A 276 -1.30 19.65 -50.89
CA THR A 276 -1.94 18.98 -52.02
C THR A 276 -1.84 17.48 -51.88
N VAL A 277 -2.88 16.75 -52.30
CA VAL A 277 -2.82 15.29 -52.34
C VAL A 277 -1.79 14.87 -53.39
N THR A 278 -0.94 13.90 -53.08
CA THR A 278 0.07 13.38 -54.00
C THR A 278 -0.59 12.70 -55.22
N ALA A 279 0.11 12.64 -56.35
CA ALA A 279 -0.43 12.09 -57.60
C ALA A 279 -0.83 10.60 -57.50
N ASP A 280 -0.17 9.86 -56.60
CA ASP A 280 -0.47 8.46 -56.26
C ASP A 280 -1.64 8.29 -55.27
N GLY A 281 -2.17 9.40 -54.74
CA GLY A 281 -3.27 9.42 -53.78
C GLY A 281 -2.94 8.87 -52.40
N THR A 282 -1.66 8.63 -52.08
CA THR A 282 -1.27 7.97 -50.83
C THR A 282 -0.90 8.96 -49.74
N GLY A 283 -0.47 10.16 -50.08
CA GLY A 283 0.05 11.14 -49.17
C GLY A 283 -0.42 12.58 -49.42
N VAL A 284 0.13 13.48 -48.63
CA VAL A 284 -0.09 14.93 -48.74
C VAL A 284 1.26 15.61 -48.94
N ALA A 285 1.44 16.31 -50.05
CA ALA A 285 2.60 17.16 -50.29
C ALA A 285 2.36 18.51 -49.60
N LEU A 286 3.28 18.88 -48.71
CA LEU A 286 3.34 20.12 -47.94
C LEU A 286 4.31 21.08 -48.60
N PHE A 287 3.97 22.36 -48.68
CA PHE A 287 4.81 23.38 -49.26
C PHE A 287 4.75 24.70 -48.50
N ALA A 288 5.94 25.27 -48.18
CA ALA A 288 6.08 26.60 -47.67
C ALA A 288 7.03 27.40 -48.57
N PHE A 289 6.54 28.48 -49.17
CA PHE A 289 7.33 29.25 -50.14
C PHE A 289 8.60 29.88 -49.52
N ARG A 290 9.75 29.42 -49.95
CA ARG A 290 11.09 29.88 -49.53
C ARG A 290 11.28 29.92 -47.99
N ALA A 291 10.61 29.04 -47.29
CA ALA A 291 10.63 29.00 -45.84
C ALA A 291 10.61 27.56 -45.31
N SER A 292 11.18 27.37 -44.13
CA SER A 292 11.03 26.07 -43.41
C SER A 292 9.73 26.05 -42.62
N PHE A 293 9.25 24.84 -42.40
CA PHE A 293 8.14 24.60 -41.47
C PHE A 293 8.44 23.43 -40.55
N ARG A 294 7.73 23.37 -39.41
CA ARG A 294 7.90 22.37 -38.35
C ARG A 294 6.58 21.63 -38.15
N VAL A 295 6.69 20.31 -38.02
CA VAL A 295 5.64 19.43 -37.53
C VAL A 295 6.02 18.95 -36.12
N GLY A 296 5.18 19.23 -35.14
CA GLY A 296 5.43 18.90 -33.74
C GLY A 296 4.16 18.57 -32.98
N GLU A 297 4.26 18.25 -31.70
CA GLU A 297 3.12 17.88 -30.84
C GLU A 297 2.21 16.84 -31.49
N MET A 298 2.82 15.80 -32.03
CA MET A 298 2.14 14.79 -32.83
C MET A 298 1.34 13.85 -31.94
N THR A 299 0.08 13.58 -32.31
CA THR A 299 -0.83 12.69 -31.59
C THR A 299 -1.57 11.78 -32.55
N THR A 300 -1.92 10.59 -32.10
CA THR A 300 -2.71 9.64 -32.89
C THR A 300 -3.84 9.04 -32.03
N GLY A 301 -4.96 8.74 -32.67
CA GLY A 301 -6.04 7.92 -32.09
C GLY A 301 -5.78 6.41 -32.17
N GLY A 302 -4.70 5.99 -32.87
CA GLY A 302 -4.26 4.61 -32.94
C GLY A 302 -3.29 4.24 -31.81
N ASP A 303 -2.52 3.16 -32.01
CA ASP A 303 -1.47 2.76 -31.08
C ASP A 303 -0.32 3.80 -31.09
N PRO A 304 -0.08 4.52 -29.97
CA PRO A 304 0.95 5.54 -29.91
C PRO A 304 2.38 4.98 -30.05
N ARG A 305 2.57 3.67 -29.84
CA ARG A 305 3.86 2.96 -29.97
C ARG A 305 4.25 2.70 -31.41
N GLN A 306 3.33 2.89 -32.37
CA GLN A 306 3.57 2.70 -33.79
C GLN A 306 3.68 4.05 -34.52
N PRO A 307 4.52 4.15 -35.57
CA PRO A 307 4.48 5.32 -36.45
C PRO A 307 3.12 5.42 -37.15
N PHE A 308 2.48 6.57 -37.04
CA PHE A 308 1.16 6.80 -37.65
C PHE A 308 1.23 7.47 -39.03
N ALA A 309 2.39 8.03 -39.40
CA ALA A 309 2.64 8.62 -40.69
C ALA A 309 4.12 8.59 -41.05
N ASP A 310 4.46 8.67 -42.29
CA ASP A 310 5.80 8.86 -42.82
C ASP A 310 5.97 10.28 -43.30
N LEU A 311 7.09 10.90 -42.97
CA LEU A 311 7.46 12.24 -43.44
C LEU A 311 8.81 12.18 -44.16
N VAL A 312 8.87 12.75 -45.35
CA VAL A 312 10.10 12.87 -46.13
C VAL A 312 10.21 14.28 -46.73
N GLU A 313 11.39 14.88 -46.64
CA GLU A 313 11.70 16.11 -47.39
C GLU A 313 11.70 15.80 -48.91
N THR A 314 11.27 16.77 -49.73
CA THR A 314 11.27 16.65 -51.18
C THR A 314 12.06 17.81 -51.82
N ASP A 315 12.51 17.60 -53.07
CA ASP A 315 13.02 18.66 -53.92
C ASP A 315 11.88 19.42 -54.63
N GLU A 316 12.20 20.46 -55.38
CA GLU A 316 11.23 21.24 -56.17
C GLU A 316 10.45 20.38 -57.20
N ALA A 317 10.99 19.24 -57.60
CA ALA A 317 10.34 18.28 -58.50
C ALA A 317 9.49 17.24 -57.75
N GLY A 318 9.35 17.36 -56.42
CA GLY A 318 8.59 16.41 -55.57
C GLY A 318 9.29 15.08 -55.32
N ARG A 319 10.59 14.94 -55.63
CA ARG A 319 11.36 13.73 -55.39
C ARG A 319 11.92 13.71 -53.95
N ALA A 320 11.87 12.56 -53.31
CA ALA A 320 12.38 12.39 -51.94
C ALA A 320 13.84 12.83 -51.80
N LYS A 321 14.11 13.70 -50.83
CA LYS A 321 15.43 14.21 -50.46
C LYS A 321 15.74 13.85 -49.01
N GLY A 322 16.40 12.71 -48.82
CA GLY A 322 16.77 12.25 -47.47
C GLY A 322 16.02 10.98 -47.07
N GLN A 323 16.10 10.67 -45.77
CA GLN A 323 15.45 9.48 -45.22
C GLN A 323 13.95 9.72 -44.95
N ILE A 324 13.15 8.71 -45.16
CA ILE A 324 11.77 8.65 -44.68
C ILE A 324 11.81 8.47 -43.19
N VAL A 325 11.13 9.32 -42.47
CA VAL A 325 11.07 9.27 -40.99
C VAL A 325 9.64 9.00 -40.55
N GLY A 326 9.44 7.94 -39.81
CA GLY A 326 8.15 7.65 -39.18
C GLY A 326 7.83 8.69 -38.11
N LEU A 327 6.64 9.27 -38.15
CA LEU A 327 6.12 10.16 -37.11
C LEU A 327 5.40 9.33 -36.03
N ARG A 328 5.77 9.55 -34.80
CA ARG A 328 5.19 8.88 -33.64
C ARG A 328 4.49 9.87 -32.74
N ASP A 329 3.65 9.35 -31.88
CA ASP A 329 2.97 10.14 -30.85
C ASP A 329 4.03 10.76 -29.89
N THR A 330 3.97 12.08 -29.74
CA THR A 330 4.94 12.80 -28.89
C THR A 330 4.68 12.64 -27.41
N ARG A 331 3.51 12.12 -27.04
CA ARG A 331 3.19 11.80 -25.63
C ARG A 331 4.05 10.67 -25.06
N ILE A 332 4.66 9.84 -25.91
CA ILE A 332 5.54 8.72 -25.51
C ILE A 332 7.01 8.95 -25.90
N THR A 333 7.41 10.17 -26.23
CA THR A 333 8.85 10.50 -26.44
C THR A 333 9.65 10.39 -25.13
N ALA A 334 10.96 10.25 -25.27
CA ALA A 334 11.84 10.19 -24.09
C ALA A 334 11.69 11.45 -23.21
N ASP A 335 11.55 12.65 -23.80
CA ASP A 335 11.31 13.89 -23.07
C ASP A 335 9.99 13.86 -22.29
N ALA A 336 8.91 13.38 -22.89
CA ALA A 336 7.62 13.23 -22.21
C ALA A 336 7.71 12.21 -21.06
N MET A 337 8.50 11.14 -21.24
CA MET A 337 8.72 10.13 -20.22
C MET A 337 9.49 10.69 -19.01
N VAL A 338 10.39 11.68 -19.20
CA VAL A 338 11.05 12.36 -18.06
C VAL A 338 10.01 13.02 -17.15
N GLY A 339 9.05 13.76 -17.73
CA GLY A 339 7.94 14.34 -16.95
C GLY A 339 7.08 13.26 -16.27
N ALA A 340 6.67 12.25 -17.02
CA ALA A 340 5.81 11.17 -16.50
C ALA A 340 6.47 10.39 -15.33
N PHE A 341 7.76 10.06 -15.42
CA PHE A 341 8.48 9.41 -14.32
C PHE A 341 8.81 10.36 -13.16
N SER A 342 8.90 11.67 -13.37
CA SER A 342 8.97 12.64 -12.29
C SER A 342 7.66 12.67 -11.50
N ASP A 343 6.51 12.78 -12.20
CA ASP A 343 5.19 12.73 -11.58
C ASP A 343 4.98 11.40 -10.82
N ALA A 344 5.43 10.28 -11.40
CA ALA A 344 5.38 8.97 -10.75
C ALA A 344 6.25 8.91 -9.49
N ALA A 345 7.44 9.49 -9.50
CA ALA A 345 8.32 9.53 -8.33
C ALA A 345 7.70 10.34 -7.18
N ASP A 346 7.07 11.48 -7.47
CA ASP A 346 6.39 12.31 -6.49
C ASP A 346 5.16 11.59 -5.94
N HIS A 347 4.38 10.93 -6.78
CA HIS A 347 3.24 10.11 -6.37
C HIS A 347 3.65 8.96 -5.44
N LEU A 348 4.70 8.20 -5.81
CA LEU A 348 5.21 7.10 -4.98
C LEU A 348 5.76 7.61 -3.65
N ALA A 349 6.37 8.79 -3.61
CA ALA A 349 6.82 9.42 -2.37
C ALA A 349 5.62 9.79 -1.46
N ALA A 350 4.52 10.29 -2.04
CA ALA A 350 3.29 10.56 -1.30
C ALA A 350 2.64 9.28 -0.74
N GLN A 351 2.57 8.22 -1.54
CA GLN A 351 2.08 6.90 -1.10
C GLN A 351 2.93 6.33 0.05
N ARG A 352 4.26 6.48 -0.05
CA ARG A 352 5.18 6.06 1.01
C ARG A 352 4.99 6.89 2.29
N ALA A 353 4.78 8.19 2.18
CA ALA A 353 4.50 9.06 3.32
C ALA A 353 3.18 8.67 4.02
N GLU A 354 2.14 8.29 3.28
CA GLU A 354 0.89 7.77 3.82
C GLU A 354 1.14 6.48 4.63
N VAL A 355 1.87 5.52 4.06
CA VAL A 355 2.22 4.25 4.75
C VAL A 355 3.03 4.53 6.00
N GLY A 356 4.01 5.43 5.94
CA GLY A 356 4.80 5.84 7.11
C GLY A 356 3.94 6.43 8.23
N ALA A 357 2.98 7.28 7.88
CA ALA A 357 2.05 7.86 8.85
C ALA A 357 1.13 6.79 9.49
N LEU A 358 0.66 5.81 8.70
CA LEU A 358 -0.11 4.67 9.23
C LEU A 358 0.75 3.78 10.14
N GLY A 359 2.01 3.55 9.79
CA GLY A 359 2.99 2.83 10.61
C GLY A 359 3.21 3.50 11.97
N GLU A 360 3.47 4.81 11.97
CA GLU A 360 3.61 5.59 13.21
C GLU A 360 2.34 5.53 14.08
N LEU A 361 1.16 5.54 13.46
CA LEU A 361 -0.10 5.39 14.19
C LEU A 361 -0.24 3.98 14.79
N ALA A 362 0.19 2.92 14.07
CA ALA A 362 0.21 1.55 14.60
C ALA A 362 1.11 1.45 15.84
N ASP A 363 2.32 2.01 15.78
CA ASP A 363 3.29 2.00 16.88
C ASP A 363 2.76 2.78 18.09
N LYS A 364 2.19 3.95 17.91
CA LYS A 364 1.57 4.73 18.99
C LYS A 364 0.41 3.97 19.68
N ASN A 365 -0.40 3.28 18.88
CA ASN A 365 -1.46 2.43 19.42
C ASN A 365 -0.88 1.24 20.21
N LEU A 366 0.18 0.61 19.71
CA LEU A 366 0.88 -0.49 20.37
C LEU A 366 1.44 -0.06 21.73
N ASP A 367 2.07 1.11 21.80
CA ASP A 367 2.58 1.67 23.06
C ASP A 367 1.46 1.95 24.06
N ALA A 368 0.37 2.56 23.60
CA ALA A 368 -0.78 2.84 24.45
C ALA A 368 -1.45 1.57 24.98
N LEU A 369 -1.57 0.54 24.14
CA LEU A 369 -2.10 -0.78 24.52
C LEU A 369 -1.19 -1.51 25.50
N ASN A 370 0.12 -1.47 25.31
CA ASN A 370 1.09 -2.03 26.24
C ASN A 370 0.99 -1.34 27.62
N ALA A 371 0.91 -0.02 27.65
CA ALA A 371 0.72 0.73 28.90
C ALA A 371 -0.64 0.38 29.56
N ARG A 372 -1.71 0.20 28.78
CA ARG A 372 -3.02 -0.25 29.31
C ARG A 372 -2.95 -1.67 29.86
N ARG A 373 -2.25 -2.58 29.16
CA ARG A 373 -2.05 -3.95 29.60
C ARG A 373 -1.31 -4.02 30.96
N VAL A 374 -0.24 -3.24 31.14
CA VAL A 374 0.48 -3.18 32.41
C VAL A 374 -0.45 -2.73 33.55
N ARG A 375 -1.21 -1.66 33.35
CA ARG A 375 -2.18 -1.19 34.38
C ARG A 375 -3.25 -2.22 34.70
N LEU A 376 -3.74 -2.98 33.71
CA LEU A 376 -4.70 -4.05 33.96
C LEU A 376 -4.04 -5.23 34.72
N GLN A 377 -2.81 -5.58 34.38
CA GLN A 377 -2.05 -6.61 35.12
C GLN A 377 -1.83 -6.21 36.59
N GLU A 378 -1.47 -4.96 36.85
CA GLU A 378 -1.34 -4.42 38.21
C GLU A 378 -2.70 -4.46 38.96
N ALA A 379 -3.79 -4.09 38.29
CA ALA A 379 -5.13 -4.16 38.88
C ALA A 379 -5.56 -5.61 39.15
N VAL A 380 -5.25 -6.55 38.29
CA VAL A 380 -5.48 -7.99 38.49
C VAL A 380 -4.64 -8.50 39.64
N ALA A 381 -3.34 -8.16 39.71
CA ALA A 381 -2.46 -8.54 40.80
C ALA A 381 -2.97 -7.99 42.15
N GLY A 382 -3.41 -6.73 42.19
CA GLY A 382 -3.99 -6.13 43.40
C GLY A 382 -5.25 -6.84 43.93
N LEU A 383 -6.01 -7.51 43.02
CA LEU A 383 -7.16 -8.31 43.39
C LEU A 383 -6.81 -9.77 43.71
N GLU A 384 -5.81 -10.34 43.06
CA GLU A 384 -5.41 -11.75 43.20
C GLU A 384 -4.42 -11.96 44.33
N ASP A 385 -3.46 -11.05 44.54
CA ASP A 385 -2.35 -11.25 45.46
C ASP A 385 -2.82 -11.18 46.90
N LEU A 386 -2.28 -12.07 47.73
CA LEU A 386 -2.54 -12.15 49.15
C LEU A 386 -1.65 -11.15 49.89
N ASP A 387 -2.23 -10.35 50.80
CA ASP A 387 -1.45 -9.68 51.84
C ASP A 387 -0.90 -10.72 52.79
N VAL A 388 0.33 -11.17 52.53
CA VAL A 388 0.99 -12.23 53.26
C VAL A 388 1.23 -11.81 54.73
N ALA A 389 1.47 -10.51 55.01
CA ALA A 389 1.69 -10.03 56.36
C ALA A 389 0.40 -10.12 57.21
N ALA A 390 -0.72 -9.66 56.66
CA ALA A 390 -2.03 -9.81 57.28
C ALA A 390 -2.44 -11.27 57.43
N ALA A 391 -2.19 -12.10 56.41
CA ALA A 391 -2.49 -13.53 56.44
C ALA A 391 -1.67 -14.29 57.52
N LEU A 392 -0.37 -14.02 57.66
CA LEU A 392 0.47 -14.60 58.69
C LEU A 392 0.00 -14.21 60.11
N THR A 393 -0.34 -12.92 60.30
CA THR A 393 -0.91 -12.45 61.58
C THR A 393 -2.23 -13.17 61.89
N ARG A 394 -3.08 -13.35 60.91
CA ARG A 394 -4.33 -14.09 61.09
C ARG A 394 -4.10 -15.57 61.39
N LEU A 395 -3.11 -16.22 60.73
CA LEU A 395 -2.72 -17.60 60.98
C LEU A 395 -2.24 -17.78 62.42
N GLN A 396 -1.35 -16.89 62.89
CA GLN A 396 -0.88 -16.92 64.29
C GLN A 396 -2.04 -16.77 65.29
N THR A 397 -2.99 -15.87 65.00
CA THR A 397 -4.17 -15.70 65.85
C THR A 397 -5.03 -16.96 65.88
N LEU A 398 -5.24 -17.61 64.75
CA LEU A 398 -6.01 -18.85 64.66
C LEU A 398 -5.33 -20.01 65.41
N LEU A 399 -4.02 -20.16 65.26
CA LEU A 399 -3.25 -21.16 66.00
C LEU A 399 -3.31 -20.95 67.52
N LEU A 400 -3.22 -19.69 67.98
CA LEU A 400 -3.38 -19.37 69.41
C LEU A 400 -4.80 -19.65 69.94
N THR A 401 -5.81 -19.33 69.07
CA THR A 401 -7.23 -19.59 69.34
C THR A 401 -7.49 -21.11 69.44
N GLU A 402 -6.92 -21.89 68.54
CA GLU A 402 -6.99 -23.35 68.59
C GLU A 402 -6.43 -23.91 69.86
N GLN A 403 -5.20 -23.50 70.20
CA GLN A 403 -4.54 -23.92 71.45
C GLN A 403 -5.34 -23.55 72.72
N ALA A 404 -5.84 -22.30 72.78
CA ALA A 404 -6.64 -21.84 73.93
C ALA A 404 -7.97 -22.59 74.03
N SER A 405 -8.60 -22.88 72.89
CA SER A 405 -9.87 -23.65 72.84
C SER A 405 -9.67 -25.08 73.25
N GLN A 406 -8.54 -25.72 72.85
CA GLN A 406 -8.21 -27.08 73.22
C GLN A 406 -7.96 -27.14 74.73
N GLN A 407 -7.20 -26.20 75.31
CA GLN A 407 -6.93 -26.10 76.77
C GLN A 407 -8.22 -25.88 77.58
N SER A 408 -9.08 -24.98 77.07
CA SER A 408 -10.39 -24.72 77.70
C SER A 408 -11.29 -25.95 77.66
N PHE A 409 -11.31 -26.68 76.58
CA PHE A 409 -12.09 -27.91 76.42
C PHE A 409 -11.59 -29.00 77.46
N VAL A 410 -10.27 -29.21 77.56
CA VAL A 410 -9.68 -30.15 78.49
C VAL A 410 -10.01 -29.75 79.93
N LYS A 411 -9.91 -28.46 80.33
CA LYS A 411 -10.28 -27.99 81.65
C LYS A 411 -11.77 -28.21 81.96
N ILE A 412 -12.66 -27.86 81.04
CA ILE A 412 -14.12 -27.98 81.21
C ILE A 412 -14.53 -29.46 81.24
N SER A 413 -13.98 -30.27 80.34
CA SER A 413 -14.29 -31.72 80.27
C SER A 413 -13.68 -32.52 81.42
N GLY A 414 -12.54 -32.03 81.94
CA GLY A 414 -11.86 -32.66 83.10
C GLY A 414 -12.45 -32.32 84.48
N THR A 415 -13.15 -31.17 84.61
CA THR A 415 -13.88 -30.85 85.84
C THR A 415 -15.21 -31.62 85.89
N SER A 416 -15.16 -32.84 86.44
CA SER A 416 -16.35 -33.59 86.77
C SER A 416 -17.16 -32.86 87.82
N LEU A 417 -18.46 -32.79 87.68
CA LEU A 417 -19.43 -32.19 88.64
C LEU A 417 -19.35 -32.80 90.01
N PHE A 418 -18.62 -33.92 90.14
CA PHE A 418 -18.36 -34.58 91.44
C PHE A 418 -17.30 -33.87 92.29
N ASP A 419 -16.41 -33.00 91.74
CA ASP A 419 -15.42 -32.23 92.49
C ASP A 419 -16.02 -30.92 93.07
N TYR A 420 -17.21 -30.52 92.74
CA TYR A 420 -17.89 -29.36 93.33
C TYR A 420 -18.88 -29.71 94.44
N LEU A 421 -19.10 -31.03 94.68
CA LEU A 421 -19.98 -31.53 95.73
C LEU A 421 -19.19 -32.22 96.90
N ARG A 422 -17.90 -31.90 97.02
CA ARG A 422 -17.10 -32.30 98.15
C ARG A 422 -16.83 -31.12 99.06
#